data_72e11754cf7275f31415da32709c91e5
#
_entry.id   72e11754cf7275f31415da32709c91e5
#
_cell.length_a   1.000
_cell.length_b   1.000
_cell.length_c   1.000
_cell.angle_alpha   90.00
_cell.angle_beta   90.00
_cell.angle_gamma   90.00
#
_symmetry.space_group_name_H-M   'P 1'
#
loop_
_entity.id
_entity.type
_entity.pdbx_description
1 polymer ?
#
loop_
_entity_poly.entity_id
_entity_poly.type
_entity_poly.pdbx_seq_one_letter_code
_entity_poly.pdbx_strand_id
1 'polypeptide(L)'
;FCKIIAGQIPSKKVYEDEEIFAFHDIHPWAPVHFLMVPKLHIPSMAQVAPGHAGLLGRMMALAPRLALEQGCKPYPEGGVRVVVNTGLEGGQEIHHLHLHVMGGPRPWLKG
;
A
#
# COMPACT_ATOMS: atom_id res chain seq x y z
N PHE A 1 1.42 -9.65 -7.74
CA PHE A 1 0.76 -9.61 -6.42
C PHE A 1 -0.31 -10.68 -6.26
N CYS A 2 -0.91 -11.19 -7.34
CA CYS A 2 -1.92 -12.24 -7.22
C CYS A 2 -1.35 -13.50 -6.55
N LYS A 3 -0.10 -13.84 -6.83
CA LYS A 3 0.55 -15.00 -6.19
C LYS A 3 0.81 -14.77 -4.70
N ILE A 4 1.11 -13.53 -4.30
CA ILE A 4 1.28 -13.17 -2.89
C ILE A 4 -0.06 -13.27 -2.18
N ILE A 5 -1.11 -12.74 -2.77
CA ILE A 5 -2.47 -12.80 -2.21
C ILE A 5 -2.92 -14.24 -2.04
N ALA A 6 -2.61 -15.10 -3.01
CA ALA A 6 -2.97 -16.53 -2.98
C ALA A 6 -2.06 -17.36 -2.05
N GLY A 7 -1.03 -16.76 -1.46
CA GLY A 7 -0.10 -17.47 -0.59
C GLY A 7 0.94 -18.30 -1.33
N GLN A 8 1.06 -18.16 -2.65
CA GLN A 8 2.02 -18.93 -3.46
C GLN A 8 3.44 -18.37 -3.37
N ILE A 9 3.57 -17.08 -3.05
CA ILE A 9 4.86 -16.43 -2.82
C ILE A 9 4.85 -15.90 -1.39
N PRO A 10 5.87 -16.22 -0.56
CA PRO A 10 5.93 -15.73 0.80
C PRO A 10 5.96 -14.21 0.88
N SER A 11 5.29 -13.66 1.89
CA SER A 11 5.32 -12.22 2.18
C SER A 11 5.18 -12.05 3.69
N LYS A 12 5.63 -10.89 4.19
CA LYS A 12 5.42 -10.50 5.58
C LYS A 12 4.12 -9.71 5.65
N LYS A 13 3.05 -10.40 6.00
CA LYS A 13 1.71 -9.82 6.01
C LYS A 13 1.58 -8.76 7.10
N VAL A 14 0.97 -7.63 6.74
CA VAL A 14 0.59 -6.55 7.66
C VAL A 14 -0.89 -6.67 8.00
N TYR A 15 -1.72 -6.99 7.02
CA TYR A 15 -3.18 -7.01 7.19
C TYR A 15 -3.83 -7.81 6.06
N GLU A 16 -4.96 -8.41 6.37
CA GLU A 16 -5.77 -9.09 5.36
C GLU A 16 -7.22 -9.13 5.76
N ASP A 17 -8.11 -8.81 4.82
CA ASP A 17 -9.54 -9.08 4.94
C ASP A 17 -10.05 -9.63 3.61
N GLU A 18 -11.37 -9.66 3.42
CA GLU A 18 -11.95 -10.24 2.20
C GLU A 18 -11.57 -9.50 0.92
N GLU A 19 -11.25 -8.20 1.02
CA GLU A 19 -11.04 -7.35 -0.15
C GLU A 19 -9.63 -6.75 -0.23
N ILE A 20 -8.91 -6.68 0.89
CA ILE A 20 -7.64 -5.95 1.00
C ILE A 20 -6.57 -6.86 1.56
N PHE A 21 -5.37 -6.76 0.98
CA PHE A 21 -4.18 -7.44 1.48
C PHE A 21 -3.06 -6.42 1.62
N ALA A 22 -2.33 -6.48 2.72
CA ALA A 22 -1.19 -5.58 2.94
C ALA A 22 0.02 -6.37 3.42
N PHE A 23 1.21 -6.02 2.91
CA PHE A 23 2.44 -6.72 3.23
C PHE A 23 3.64 -5.78 3.13
N HIS A 24 4.69 -6.09 3.90
CA HIS A 24 5.91 -5.26 3.91
C HIS A 24 6.61 -5.31 2.56
N ASP A 25 7.11 -4.15 2.11
CA ASP A 25 7.96 -4.08 0.93
C ASP A 25 9.33 -4.69 1.26
N ILE A 26 9.84 -5.54 0.37
CA ILE A 26 11.15 -6.16 0.55
C ILE A 26 12.31 -5.21 0.29
N HIS A 27 12.04 -4.07 -0.35
CA HIS A 27 13.02 -3.01 -0.62
C HIS A 27 12.49 -1.69 -0.07
N PRO A 28 12.39 -1.55 1.27
CA PRO A 28 11.74 -0.37 1.85
C PRO A 28 12.50 0.92 1.57
N TRP A 29 11.74 1.99 1.30
CA TRP A 29 12.29 3.34 1.11
C TRP A 29 12.27 4.15 2.40
N ALA A 30 11.59 3.66 3.42
CA ALA A 30 11.39 4.32 4.70
C ALA A 30 11.46 3.27 5.81
N PRO A 31 11.64 3.67 7.07
CA PRO A 31 11.65 2.73 8.20
C PRO A 31 10.40 1.85 8.27
N VAL A 32 9.24 2.40 7.92
CA VAL A 32 8.01 1.64 7.72
C VAL A 32 7.61 1.81 6.27
N HIS A 33 7.47 0.71 5.55
CA HIS A 33 7.06 0.74 4.15
C HIS A 33 6.34 -0.56 3.83
N PHE A 34 5.03 -0.47 3.63
CA PHE A 34 4.23 -1.62 3.22
C PHE A 34 3.34 -1.26 2.03
N LEU A 35 2.88 -2.28 1.34
CA LEU A 35 2.02 -2.14 0.18
C LEU A 35 0.61 -2.59 0.57
N MET A 36 -0.39 -1.86 0.11
CA MET A 36 -1.79 -2.24 0.25
C MET A 36 -2.36 -2.51 -1.13
N VAL A 37 -2.91 -3.69 -1.32
CA VAL A 37 -3.47 -4.09 -2.61
C VAL A 37 -4.91 -4.55 -2.45
N PRO A 38 -5.78 -4.26 -3.42
CA PRO A 38 -7.08 -4.92 -3.47
C PRO A 38 -6.87 -6.35 -3.95
N LYS A 39 -7.62 -7.29 -3.38
CA LYS A 39 -7.58 -8.68 -3.87
C LYS A 39 -8.14 -8.79 -5.27
N LEU A 40 -9.12 -7.96 -5.60
CA LEU A 40 -9.61 -7.82 -6.97
C LEU A 40 -8.48 -7.26 -7.84
N HIS A 41 -8.21 -7.92 -8.97
CA HIS A 41 -7.16 -7.45 -9.86
C HIS A 41 -7.63 -6.22 -10.64
N ILE A 42 -7.15 -5.05 -10.23
CA ILE A 42 -7.31 -3.78 -10.93
C ILE A 42 -5.91 -3.38 -11.37
N PRO A 43 -5.64 -3.27 -12.68
CA PRO A 43 -4.26 -3.05 -13.13
C PRO A 43 -3.66 -1.72 -12.66
N SER A 44 -4.46 -0.63 -12.62
CA SER A 44 -3.97 0.67 -12.18
C SER A 44 -5.14 1.58 -11.81
N MET A 45 -4.83 2.79 -11.34
CA MET A 45 -5.86 3.80 -11.08
C MET A 45 -6.63 4.18 -12.35
N ALA A 46 -6.01 4.02 -13.53
CA ALA A 46 -6.69 4.32 -14.79
C ALA A 46 -7.89 3.39 -15.07
N GLN A 47 -7.88 2.18 -14.50
CA GLN A 47 -8.96 1.21 -14.68
C GLN A 47 -9.95 1.19 -13.51
N VAL A 48 -9.80 2.09 -12.54
CA VAL A 48 -10.76 2.19 -11.43
C VAL A 48 -12.10 2.70 -11.96
N ALA A 49 -13.17 1.99 -11.61
CA ALA A 49 -14.54 2.36 -11.98
C ALA A 49 -15.26 2.95 -10.76
N PRO A 50 -16.40 3.66 -10.98
CA PRO A 50 -17.17 4.22 -9.86
C PRO A 50 -17.55 3.19 -8.80
N GLY A 51 -17.79 1.93 -9.18
CA GLY A 51 -18.10 0.86 -8.23
C GLY A 51 -16.94 0.48 -7.31
N HIS A 52 -15.72 0.93 -7.61
CA HIS A 52 -14.54 0.66 -6.77
C HIS A 52 -14.28 1.75 -5.73
N ALA A 53 -15.05 2.85 -5.75
CA ALA A 53 -14.79 4.00 -4.86
C ALA A 53 -14.84 3.61 -3.38
N GLY A 54 -15.79 2.77 -2.99
CA GLY A 54 -15.88 2.30 -1.61
C GLY A 54 -14.65 1.51 -1.17
N LEU A 55 -14.16 0.62 -2.03
CA LEU A 55 -12.96 -0.16 -1.76
C LEU A 55 -11.74 0.75 -1.58
N LEU A 56 -11.55 1.71 -2.48
CA LEU A 56 -10.42 2.64 -2.40
C LEU A 56 -10.52 3.52 -1.15
N GLY A 57 -11.72 3.95 -0.80
CA GLY A 57 -11.95 4.72 0.42
C GLY A 57 -11.58 3.94 1.67
N ARG A 58 -11.94 2.65 1.72
CA ARG A 58 -11.55 1.79 2.84
C ARG A 58 -10.04 1.61 2.91
N MET A 59 -9.37 1.43 1.77
CA MET A 59 -7.92 1.31 1.73
C MET A 59 -7.25 2.58 2.26
N MET A 60 -7.69 3.74 1.82
CA MET A 60 -7.14 5.02 2.28
C MET A 60 -7.39 5.26 3.76
N ALA A 61 -8.57 4.93 4.25
CA ALA A 61 -8.90 5.09 5.66
C ALA A 61 -8.10 4.14 6.55
N LEU A 62 -7.82 2.95 6.04
CA LEU A 62 -7.10 1.91 6.78
C LEU A 62 -5.59 2.20 6.85
N ALA A 63 -5.02 2.85 5.84
CA ALA A 63 -3.57 3.05 5.74
C ALA A 63 -2.93 3.68 6.97
N PRO A 64 -3.40 4.82 7.51
CA PRO A 64 -2.76 5.39 8.70
C PRO A 64 -2.92 4.53 9.94
N ARG A 65 -4.01 3.79 10.07
CA ARG A 65 -4.21 2.88 11.20
C ARG A 65 -3.19 1.76 11.19
N LEU A 66 -2.99 1.15 10.02
CA LEU A 66 -1.99 0.08 9.89
C LEU A 66 -0.57 0.62 10.13
N ALA A 67 -0.29 1.84 9.69
CA ALA A 67 1.00 2.46 9.92
C ALA A 67 1.29 2.63 11.42
N LEU A 68 0.30 3.03 12.21
CA LEU A 68 0.46 3.13 13.65
C LEU A 68 0.79 1.76 14.25
N GLU A 69 0.12 0.71 13.80
CA GLU A 69 0.39 -0.65 14.26
C GLU A 69 1.79 -1.12 13.92
N GLN A 70 2.36 -0.59 12.83
CA GLN A 70 3.71 -0.93 12.40
C GLN A 70 4.79 -0.03 13.03
N GLY A 71 4.42 0.85 13.94
CA GLY A 71 5.37 1.63 14.71
C GLY A 71 5.49 3.10 14.33
N CYS A 72 4.70 3.59 13.39
CA CYS A 72 4.69 5.02 13.08
C CYS A 72 4.10 5.81 14.25
N LYS A 73 4.67 6.98 14.51
CA LYS A 73 4.14 7.87 15.55
C LYS A 73 2.85 8.51 15.08
N PRO A 74 1.95 8.89 16.00
CA PRO A 74 0.73 9.58 15.62
C PRO A 74 1.00 11.02 15.16
N TYR A 75 0.05 11.56 14.41
CA TYR A 75 0.02 12.97 14.03
C TYR A 75 0.06 13.86 15.29
N PRO A 76 0.77 15.00 15.29
CA PRO A 76 1.46 15.61 14.12
C PRO A 76 2.94 15.23 13.96
N GLU A 77 3.62 14.69 14.99
CA GLU A 77 5.03 14.36 14.91
C GLU A 77 5.29 13.23 13.92
N GLY A 78 4.45 12.22 13.98
CA GLY A 78 4.48 11.12 13.05
C GLY A 78 3.59 11.40 11.86
N GLY A 79 3.21 10.35 11.17
CA GLY A 79 2.34 10.44 10.02
C GLY A 79 2.77 9.47 8.95
N VAL A 80 2.09 9.56 7.81
CA VAL A 80 2.34 8.64 6.69
C VAL A 80 2.32 9.39 5.38
N ARG A 81 3.02 8.81 4.41
CA ARG A 81 2.92 9.20 3.00
C ARG A 81 2.31 8.02 2.25
N VAL A 82 1.27 8.29 1.47
CA VAL A 82 0.66 7.29 0.60
C VAL A 82 0.93 7.70 -0.84
N VAL A 83 1.46 6.75 -1.63
CA VAL A 83 1.81 6.98 -3.03
C VAL A 83 1.15 5.90 -3.88
N VAL A 84 0.53 6.32 -4.97
CA VAL A 84 -0.04 5.43 -5.99
C VAL A 84 0.57 5.83 -7.32
N ASN A 85 1.31 4.91 -7.94
CA ASN A 85 1.92 5.15 -9.24
C ASN A 85 1.00 4.60 -10.33
N THR A 86 0.75 5.38 -11.38
CA THR A 86 -0.12 5.00 -12.48
C THR A 86 0.60 5.18 -13.80
N GLY A 87 0.70 4.10 -14.57
CA GLY A 87 1.29 4.13 -15.90
C GLY A 87 2.79 4.32 -15.90
N LEU A 88 3.37 4.34 -17.11
CA LEU A 88 4.80 4.40 -17.29
C LEU A 88 5.41 5.69 -16.73
N GLU A 89 4.82 6.84 -17.06
CA GLU A 89 5.32 8.12 -16.60
C GLU A 89 5.10 8.32 -15.09
N GLY A 90 4.15 7.60 -14.50
CA GLY A 90 3.93 7.60 -13.06
C GLY A 90 4.85 6.68 -12.30
N GLY A 91 5.68 5.91 -12.99
CA GLY A 91 6.62 4.99 -12.37
C GLY A 91 6.03 3.67 -11.93
N GLN A 92 4.88 3.29 -12.49
CA GLN A 92 4.27 2.00 -12.15
C GLN A 92 5.07 0.86 -12.76
N GLU A 93 5.58 -0.03 -11.91
CA GLU A 93 6.37 -1.18 -12.35
C GLU A 93 5.55 -2.47 -12.36
N ILE A 94 4.57 -2.59 -11.47
CA ILE A 94 3.72 -3.78 -11.35
C ILE A 94 2.29 -3.41 -11.71
N HIS A 95 1.70 -4.17 -12.64
CA HIS A 95 0.35 -3.90 -13.16
C HIS A 95 -0.74 -4.54 -12.30
N HIS A 96 -0.73 -4.20 -11.03
CA HIS A 96 -1.75 -4.47 -10.05
C HIS A 96 -1.77 -3.27 -9.11
N LEU A 97 -2.91 -2.60 -9.02
CA LEU A 97 -3.06 -1.41 -8.19
C LEU A 97 -2.51 -1.65 -6.79
N HIS A 98 -1.66 -0.75 -6.33
CA HIS A 98 -1.13 -0.84 -4.98
C HIS A 98 -0.81 0.54 -4.44
N LEU A 99 -1.02 0.71 -3.13
CA LEU A 99 -0.67 1.90 -2.40
C LEU A 99 0.63 1.62 -1.66
N HIS A 100 1.64 2.48 -1.86
CA HIS A 100 2.80 2.51 -0.99
C HIS A 100 2.44 3.31 0.24
N VAL A 101 2.57 2.71 1.42
CA VAL A 101 2.34 3.39 2.69
C VAL A 101 3.67 3.45 3.42
N MET A 102 4.17 4.66 3.65
CA MET A 102 5.50 4.88 4.20
C MET A 102 5.45 5.80 5.39
N GLY A 103 6.29 5.54 6.38
CA GLY A 103 6.39 6.36 7.57
C GLY A 103 7.67 6.10 8.33
N GLY A 104 7.82 6.81 9.45
CA GLY A 104 8.99 6.69 10.31
C GLY A 104 9.92 7.88 10.17
N PRO A 105 10.98 7.92 11.01
CA PRO A 105 11.89 9.06 11.05
C PRO A 105 12.55 9.34 9.70
N ARG A 106 12.65 10.63 9.37
CA ARG A 106 13.38 11.10 8.21
C ARG A 106 14.89 11.15 8.50
N PRO A 107 15.77 11.09 7.47
CA PRO A 107 15.46 11.02 6.03
C PRO A 107 15.17 9.60 5.55
N TRP A 108 14.50 9.50 4.39
CA TRP A 108 14.21 8.23 3.74
C TRP A 108 15.08 8.07 2.49
N LEU A 109 15.13 6.83 1.95
CA LEU A 109 15.88 6.54 0.73
C LEU A 109 15.34 7.31 -0.47
N LYS A 110 14.02 7.49 -0.55
CA LYS A 110 13.37 8.22 -1.63
C LYS A 110 12.27 9.12 -1.07
N GLY A 111 12.12 10.23 -1.74
CA GLY A 111 11.08 11.18 -1.47
C GLY A 111 11.25 12.08 -0.32
#